data_36d5afa36d5ce007c3e4fbfa0d1b3e43
#
_entry.id   36d5afa36d5ce007c3e4fbfa0d1b3e43
#
_cell.length_a   1.000
_cell.length_b   1.000
_cell.length_c   1.000
_cell.angle_alpha   90.00
_cell.angle_beta   90.00
_cell.angle_gamma   90.00
#
_symmetry.space_group_name_H-M   'P 1'
#
loop_
_entity.id
_entity.type
_entity.pdbx_description
1 polymer ?
#
loop_
_entity_poly.entity_id
_entity_poly.type
_entity_poly.pdbx_seq_one_letter_code
_entity_poly.pdbx_strand_id
1 'polypeptide(L)'
;MKKNSDNINSKKKKFYKYLRNRILGTEYSSYLDDIAQKTEVYVFSGVIRDFFIHKQGKRDLDIVVIDYPEDFLRDFESDTRFISETVNKFGGIKLIMEDLTIDIWRLRDTWGIKKKKLDETNANSLSETVFFNFSSIVFDYNNIEFLNYERFARFLKDKTMDVVFSRNVDDVCCIVSTLN
;
A
#
# COMPACT_ATOMS: atom_id res chain seq x y z
N MET A 1 12.51 -0.43 26.20
CA MET A 1 12.28 0.21 24.89
C MET A 1 13.22 -0.27 23.76
N LYS A 2 14.51 -0.60 23.98
CA LYS A 2 15.44 -1.08 22.93
C LYS A 2 15.00 -2.37 22.19
N LYS A 3 14.40 -3.35 22.85
CA LYS A 3 13.99 -4.62 22.22
C LYS A 3 12.92 -4.51 21.13
N ASN A 4 12.09 -3.47 21.13
CA ASN A 4 11.06 -3.26 20.09
C ASN A 4 11.62 -2.59 18.83
N SER A 5 12.61 -1.70 18.98
CA SER A 5 13.22 -1.02 17.84
C SER A 5 14.07 -1.97 16.97
N ASP A 6 14.80 -2.89 17.61
CA ASP A 6 15.60 -3.90 16.87
C ASP A 6 14.69 -4.87 16.08
N ASN A 7 13.51 -5.16 16.59
CA ASN A 7 12.56 -6.03 15.93
C ASN A 7 11.96 -5.37 14.67
N ILE A 8 11.56 -4.09 14.72
CA ILE A 8 10.97 -3.40 13.57
C ILE A 8 12.01 -3.17 12.47
N ASN A 9 13.25 -2.81 12.81
CA ASN A 9 14.33 -2.64 11.85
C ASN A 9 14.66 -3.94 11.09
N SER A 10 14.59 -5.08 11.76
CA SER A 10 14.72 -6.39 11.10
C SER A 10 13.52 -6.67 10.19
N LYS A 11 12.30 -6.34 10.63
CA LYS A 11 11.06 -6.61 9.87
C LYS A 11 10.97 -5.77 8.61
N LYS A 12 11.37 -4.49 8.61
CA LYS A 12 11.33 -3.65 7.40
C LYS A 12 12.19 -4.20 6.27
N LYS A 13 13.42 -4.67 6.58
CA LYS A 13 14.28 -5.31 5.58
C LYS A 13 13.73 -6.66 5.08
N LYS A 14 13.10 -7.44 5.97
CA LYS A 14 12.45 -8.71 5.59
C LYS A 14 11.23 -8.45 4.72
N PHE A 15 10.41 -7.45 5.05
CA PHE A 15 9.27 -7.07 4.24
C PHE A 15 9.70 -6.56 2.86
N TYR A 16 10.71 -5.69 2.78
CA TYR A 16 11.25 -5.22 1.50
C TYR A 16 11.68 -6.37 0.60
N LYS A 17 12.43 -7.35 1.15
CA LYS A 17 12.83 -8.56 0.41
C LYS A 17 11.63 -9.43 0.01
N TYR A 18 10.63 -9.57 0.89
CA TYR A 18 9.39 -10.31 0.61
C TYR A 18 8.62 -9.66 -0.53
N LEU A 19 8.42 -8.33 -0.47
CA LEU A 19 7.76 -7.57 -1.52
C LEU A 19 8.43 -7.78 -2.87
N ARG A 20 9.75 -7.61 -2.94
CA ARG A 20 10.51 -7.74 -4.19
C ARG A 20 10.56 -9.16 -4.75
N ASN A 21 10.81 -10.13 -3.91
CA ASN A 21 11.13 -11.49 -4.38
C ASN A 21 9.90 -12.40 -4.46
N ARG A 22 8.86 -12.14 -3.69
CA ARG A 22 7.68 -13.03 -3.60
C ARG A 22 6.41 -12.42 -4.19
N ILE A 23 6.27 -11.10 -4.10
CA ILE A 23 5.10 -10.40 -4.64
C ILE A 23 5.38 -9.92 -6.06
N LEU A 24 6.42 -9.11 -6.24
CA LEU A 24 6.72 -8.46 -7.52
C LEU A 24 7.55 -9.35 -8.47
N GLY A 25 8.46 -10.17 -7.95
CA GLY A 25 9.48 -10.79 -8.79
C GLY A 25 10.51 -9.78 -9.31
N THR A 26 11.47 -10.24 -10.11
CA THR A 26 12.57 -9.38 -10.59
C THR A 26 12.07 -8.29 -11.53
N GLU A 27 11.18 -8.65 -12.43
CA GLU A 27 10.68 -7.77 -13.51
C GLU A 27 9.90 -6.58 -12.96
N TYR A 28 8.89 -6.85 -12.13
CA TYR A 28 8.04 -5.78 -11.57
C TYR A 28 8.73 -5.02 -10.43
N SER A 29 9.76 -5.61 -9.81
CA SER A 29 10.60 -4.89 -8.86
C SER A 29 11.40 -3.78 -9.53
N SER A 30 11.96 -4.03 -10.72
CA SER A 30 12.69 -3.00 -11.47
C SER A 30 11.76 -1.87 -11.90
N TYR A 31 10.54 -2.20 -12.30
CA TYR A 31 9.52 -1.21 -12.63
C TYR A 31 9.18 -0.29 -11.43
N LEU A 32 9.00 -0.88 -10.25
CA LEU A 32 8.73 -0.09 -9.04
C LEU A 32 9.94 0.77 -8.63
N ASP A 33 11.16 0.26 -8.86
CA ASP A 33 12.39 1.04 -8.65
C ASP A 33 12.46 2.26 -9.58
N ASP A 34 12.05 2.12 -10.85
CA ASP A 34 12.01 3.22 -11.83
C ASP A 34 11.00 4.30 -11.41
N ILE A 35 9.84 3.88 -10.91
CA ILE A 35 8.86 4.83 -10.34
C ILE A 35 9.46 5.53 -9.12
N ALA A 36 10.09 4.78 -8.21
CA ALA A 36 10.65 5.32 -6.98
C ALA A 36 11.82 6.30 -7.18
N GLN A 37 12.46 6.29 -8.36
CA GLN A 37 13.44 7.32 -8.74
C GLN A 37 12.79 8.65 -9.12
N LYS A 38 11.53 8.64 -9.52
CA LYS A 38 10.81 9.81 -10.06
C LYS A 38 9.84 10.41 -9.04
N THR A 39 9.36 9.63 -8.08
CA THR A 39 8.40 10.07 -7.05
C THR A 39 8.54 9.23 -5.77
N GLU A 40 7.94 9.69 -4.69
CA GLU A 40 7.84 8.88 -3.47
C GLU A 40 6.76 7.82 -3.63
N VAL A 41 7.09 6.58 -3.26
CA VAL A 41 6.27 5.39 -3.43
C VAL A 41 5.96 4.77 -2.07
N TYR A 42 4.69 4.53 -1.82
CA TYR A 42 4.19 3.94 -0.59
C TYR A 42 3.38 2.69 -0.88
N VAL A 43 3.74 1.59 -0.24
CA VAL A 43 2.94 0.37 -0.24
C VAL A 43 1.94 0.44 0.90
N PHE A 44 0.68 0.09 0.62
CA PHE A 44 -0.40 0.35 1.55
C PHE A 44 -1.13 -0.93 1.96
N SER A 45 -1.44 -1.03 3.25
CA SER A 45 -2.40 -1.95 3.87
C SER A 45 -2.19 -3.46 3.62
N GLY A 46 -2.92 -4.02 2.67
CA GLY A 46 -3.20 -5.46 2.57
C GLY A 46 -1.99 -6.38 2.57
N VAL A 47 -1.04 -6.16 1.66
CA VAL A 47 0.17 -7.00 1.53
C VAL A 47 1.07 -6.92 2.77
N ILE A 48 1.10 -5.76 3.43
CA ILE A 48 1.88 -5.59 4.66
C ILE A 48 1.25 -6.41 5.78
N ARG A 49 -0.06 -6.28 5.97
CA ARG A 49 -0.80 -7.06 6.96
C ARG A 49 -0.54 -8.55 6.77
N ASP A 50 -0.72 -9.05 5.54
CA ASP A 50 -0.58 -10.46 5.22
C ASP A 50 0.83 -10.99 5.52
N PHE A 51 1.88 -10.18 5.26
CA PHE A 51 3.24 -10.49 5.68
C PHE A 51 3.37 -10.67 7.21
N PHE A 52 2.78 -9.77 7.99
CA PHE A 52 2.89 -9.83 9.45
C PHE A 52 2.10 -10.96 10.09
N ILE A 53 0.97 -11.36 9.50
CA ILE A 53 0.14 -12.48 10.00
C ILE A 53 0.48 -13.81 9.34
N HIS A 54 1.52 -13.82 8.49
CA HIS A 54 1.98 -15.00 7.74
C HIS A 54 0.90 -15.61 6.84
N LYS A 55 -0.05 -14.80 6.33
CA LYS A 55 -1.04 -15.24 5.36
C LYS A 55 -0.35 -15.51 4.03
N GLN A 56 -0.62 -16.70 3.47
CA GLN A 56 -0.11 -17.09 2.15
C GLN A 56 -1.16 -16.75 1.09
N GLY A 57 -0.70 -16.39 -0.10
CA GLY A 57 -1.57 -16.13 -1.25
C GLY A 57 -1.14 -14.88 -2.01
N LYS A 58 -1.55 -14.81 -3.29
CA LYS A 58 -1.40 -13.62 -4.11
C LYS A 58 -2.51 -12.64 -3.75
N ARG A 59 -2.17 -11.39 -3.66
CA ARG A 59 -3.08 -10.31 -3.35
C ARG A 59 -2.75 -9.11 -4.21
N ASP A 60 -3.77 -8.33 -4.55
CA ASP A 60 -3.59 -7.05 -5.20
C ASP A 60 -2.65 -6.17 -4.38
N LEU A 61 -1.76 -5.49 -5.06
CA LEU A 61 -0.78 -4.59 -4.47
C LEU A 61 -1.28 -3.15 -4.59
N ASP A 62 -1.64 -2.56 -3.45
CA ASP A 62 -2.03 -1.16 -3.38
C ASP A 62 -0.78 -0.28 -3.22
N ILE A 63 -0.56 0.61 -4.19
CA ILE A 63 0.53 1.58 -4.21
C ILE A 63 -0.06 2.99 -4.19
N VAL A 64 0.53 3.84 -3.37
CA VAL A 64 0.24 5.27 -3.37
C VAL A 64 1.52 6.02 -3.71
N VAL A 65 1.42 6.97 -4.63
CA VAL A 65 2.51 7.88 -5.00
C VAL A 65 2.13 9.31 -4.64
N ILE A 66 3.10 10.16 -4.35
CA ILE A 66 2.80 11.60 -4.07
C ILE A 66 2.19 12.23 -5.30
N ASP A 67 2.84 12.08 -6.45
CA ASP A 67 2.27 12.50 -7.74
C ASP A 67 2.72 11.53 -8.84
N TYR A 68 1.99 11.51 -9.95
CA TYR A 68 2.43 10.76 -11.12
C TYR A 68 3.60 11.49 -11.77
N PRO A 69 4.69 10.78 -12.09
CA PRO A 69 5.75 11.33 -12.91
C PRO A 69 5.20 11.85 -14.25
N GLU A 70 5.85 12.86 -14.81
CA GLU A 70 5.59 13.29 -16.18
C GLU A 70 5.71 12.08 -17.11
N ASP A 71 4.80 11.95 -18.05
CA ASP A 71 4.71 10.82 -18.97
C ASP A 71 4.33 9.44 -18.35
N PHE A 72 4.05 9.40 -17.06
CA PHE A 72 3.75 8.14 -16.36
C PHE A 72 2.68 7.29 -17.05
N LEU A 73 1.60 7.92 -17.52
CA LEU A 73 0.53 7.21 -18.24
C LEU A 73 0.97 6.72 -19.61
N ARG A 74 1.77 7.52 -20.33
CA ARG A 74 2.27 7.17 -21.67
C ARG A 74 3.25 5.99 -21.63
N ASP A 75 4.04 5.89 -20.56
CA ASP A 75 5.02 4.82 -20.40
C ASP A 75 4.35 3.44 -20.27
N PHE A 76 3.11 3.37 -19.80
CA PHE A 76 2.35 2.11 -19.71
C PHE A 76 1.87 1.61 -21.08
N GLU A 77 1.35 2.48 -21.93
CA GLU A 77 0.74 2.09 -23.22
C GLU A 77 1.72 1.31 -24.12
N SER A 78 3.02 1.49 -23.92
CA SER A 78 4.08 0.82 -24.67
C SER A 78 4.70 -0.37 -23.93
N ASP A 79 4.32 -0.62 -22.66
CA ASP A 79 4.98 -1.61 -21.82
C ASP A 79 4.31 -2.98 -21.91
N THR A 80 4.97 -3.92 -22.59
CA THR A 80 4.47 -5.28 -22.84
C THR A 80 4.37 -6.16 -21.57
N ARG A 81 4.84 -5.68 -20.41
CA ARG A 81 4.71 -6.39 -19.13
C ARG A 81 3.29 -6.41 -18.60
N PHE A 82 2.43 -5.51 -19.07
CA PHE A 82 1.04 -5.42 -18.64
C PHE A 82 0.10 -6.06 -19.64
N ILE A 83 -0.83 -6.90 -19.14
CA ILE A 83 -1.89 -7.51 -19.95
C ILE A 83 -2.97 -6.49 -20.22
N SER A 84 -3.29 -5.66 -19.24
CA SER A 84 -4.21 -4.54 -19.40
C SER A 84 -3.93 -3.44 -18.39
N GLU A 85 -4.32 -2.23 -18.80
CA GLU A 85 -4.29 -1.04 -18.01
C GLU A 85 -5.66 -0.40 -18.01
N THR A 86 -6.10 0.10 -16.87
CA THR A 86 -7.31 0.89 -16.78
C THR A 86 -7.14 2.07 -15.86
N VAL A 87 -7.56 3.25 -16.31
CA VAL A 87 -7.65 4.43 -15.46
C VAL A 87 -9.11 4.57 -15.01
N ASN A 88 -9.34 4.51 -13.71
CA ASN A 88 -10.69 4.66 -13.19
C ASN A 88 -11.12 6.14 -13.14
N LYS A 89 -12.42 6.37 -12.98
CA LYS A 89 -13.02 7.73 -12.94
C LYS A 89 -12.48 8.64 -11.83
N PHE A 90 -11.73 8.11 -10.88
CA PHE A 90 -11.13 8.86 -9.78
C PHE A 90 -9.63 9.12 -9.99
N GLY A 91 -9.07 8.66 -11.11
CA GLY A 91 -7.66 8.85 -11.47
C GLY A 91 -6.71 7.77 -10.93
N GLY A 92 -7.23 6.70 -10.34
CA GLY A 92 -6.43 5.53 -9.97
C GLY A 92 -6.14 4.66 -11.20
N ILE A 93 -4.95 4.10 -11.25
CA ILE A 93 -4.46 3.25 -12.34
C ILE A 93 -4.44 1.81 -11.84
N LYS A 94 -5.06 0.92 -12.59
CA LYS A 94 -5.02 -0.52 -12.34
C LYS A 94 -4.19 -1.19 -13.43
N LEU A 95 -3.13 -1.86 -13.03
CA LEU A 95 -2.26 -2.65 -13.89
C LEU A 95 -2.54 -4.13 -13.63
N ILE A 96 -2.85 -4.87 -14.68
CA ILE A 96 -3.10 -6.31 -14.62
C ILE A 96 -1.96 -7.03 -15.30
N MET A 97 -1.33 -7.92 -14.58
CA MET A 97 -0.27 -8.82 -15.03
C MET A 97 -0.77 -10.26 -14.90
N GLU A 98 -0.01 -11.23 -15.40
CA GLU A 98 -0.41 -12.65 -15.38
C GLU A 98 -0.80 -13.13 -13.98
N ASP A 99 -0.07 -12.70 -12.98
CA ASP A 99 -0.14 -13.23 -11.62
C ASP A 99 -0.38 -12.17 -10.54
N LEU A 100 -0.43 -10.89 -10.91
CA LEU A 100 -0.48 -9.78 -9.98
C LEU A 100 -1.33 -8.65 -10.53
N THR A 101 -2.10 -8.04 -9.67
CA THR A 101 -2.75 -6.76 -9.94
C THR A 101 -2.11 -5.69 -9.07
N ILE A 102 -1.78 -4.54 -9.66
CA ILE A 102 -1.30 -3.36 -8.94
C ILE A 102 -2.29 -2.23 -9.13
N ASP A 103 -2.78 -1.70 -8.03
CA ASP A 103 -3.58 -0.47 -7.99
C ASP A 103 -2.69 0.69 -7.55
N ILE A 104 -2.52 1.70 -8.42
CA ILE A 104 -1.68 2.87 -8.17
C ILE A 104 -2.54 4.12 -8.04
N TRP A 105 -2.37 4.84 -6.94
CA TRP A 105 -3.12 6.05 -6.63
C TRP A 105 -2.19 7.22 -6.31
N ARG A 106 -2.56 8.43 -6.76
CA ARG A 106 -1.95 9.62 -6.18
C ARG A 106 -2.50 9.85 -4.77
N LEU A 107 -1.64 10.24 -3.86
CA LEU A 107 -2.02 10.48 -2.46
C LEU A 107 -3.25 11.40 -2.36
N ARG A 108 -3.22 12.53 -3.05
CA ARG A 108 -4.31 13.51 -3.06
C ARG A 108 -5.63 13.00 -3.65
N ASP A 109 -5.59 11.94 -4.46
CA ASP A 109 -6.79 11.36 -5.10
C ASP A 109 -7.40 10.22 -4.29
N THR A 110 -6.70 9.74 -3.26
CA THR A 110 -7.25 8.69 -2.40
C THR A 110 -8.49 9.17 -1.68
N TRP A 111 -9.51 8.29 -1.64
CA TRP A 111 -10.82 8.62 -1.04
C TRP A 111 -10.72 9.20 0.36
N GLY A 112 -9.95 8.55 1.23
CA GLY A 112 -9.87 8.93 2.63
C GLY A 112 -9.23 10.30 2.84
N ILE A 113 -8.18 10.64 2.05
CA ILE A 113 -7.54 11.95 2.11
C ILE A 113 -8.55 13.04 1.73
N LYS A 114 -9.22 12.89 0.59
CA LYS A 114 -10.25 13.84 0.13
C LYS A 114 -11.40 13.98 1.14
N LYS A 115 -11.88 12.86 1.67
CA LYS A 115 -13.03 12.85 2.57
C LYS A 115 -12.75 13.45 3.94
N LYS A 116 -11.57 13.22 4.49
CA LYS A 116 -11.14 13.77 5.79
C LYS A 116 -10.50 15.15 5.65
N LYS A 117 -10.21 15.62 4.44
CA LYS A 117 -9.44 16.84 4.17
C LYS A 117 -8.09 16.83 4.91
N LEU A 118 -7.40 15.72 4.82
CA LEU A 118 -6.07 15.54 5.41
C LEU A 118 -5.00 16.16 4.50
N ASP A 119 -3.79 16.27 5.06
CA ASP A 119 -2.63 16.72 4.31
C ASP A 119 -2.36 15.80 3.12
N GLU A 120 -2.48 16.35 1.91
CA GLU A 120 -2.31 15.65 0.63
C GLU A 120 -0.85 15.40 0.27
N THR A 121 0.08 15.96 1.02
CA THR A 121 1.53 15.85 0.76
C THR A 121 2.22 14.89 1.73
N ASN A 122 1.50 14.37 2.72
CA ASN A 122 2.08 13.56 3.79
C ASN A 122 1.46 12.16 3.83
N ALA A 123 2.20 11.16 3.39
CA ALA A 123 1.77 9.77 3.37
C ALA A 123 1.45 9.19 4.77
N ASN A 124 1.91 9.79 5.86
CA ASN A 124 1.48 9.41 7.20
C ASN A 124 -0.03 9.53 7.37
N SER A 125 -0.67 10.44 6.65
CA SER A 125 -2.11 10.62 6.64
C SER A 125 -2.88 9.39 6.14
N LEU A 126 -2.28 8.52 5.31
CA LEU A 126 -2.93 7.30 4.80
C LEU A 126 -3.40 6.38 5.92
N SER A 127 -2.63 6.23 6.98
CA SER A 127 -2.98 5.37 8.11
C SER A 127 -4.25 5.82 8.86
N GLU A 128 -4.67 7.07 8.67
CA GLU A 128 -5.87 7.65 9.24
C GLU A 128 -7.11 7.46 8.36
N THR A 129 -6.94 6.95 7.13
CA THR A 129 -8.01 6.84 6.14
C THR A 129 -8.62 5.44 6.06
N VAL A 130 -8.02 4.49 6.72
CA VAL A 130 -8.46 3.09 6.74
C VAL A 130 -9.69 2.89 7.64
N PHE A 131 -10.50 1.90 7.33
CA PHE A 131 -11.66 1.58 8.17
C PHE A 131 -11.21 1.00 9.51
N PHE A 132 -10.34 -0.02 9.50
CA PHE A 132 -9.87 -0.69 10.70
C PHE A 132 -8.37 -0.51 10.96
N ASN A 133 -7.98 -0.61 12.22
CA ASN A 133 -6.61 -0.50 12.70
C ASN A 133 -5.64 -1.53 12.11
N PHE A 134 -6.11 -2.72 11.71
CA PHE A 134 -5.27 -3.73 11.08
C PHE A 134 -4.80 -3.36 9.66
N SER A 135 -5.38 -2.34 9.07
CA SER A 135 -4.97 -1.78 7.77
C SER A 135 -4.19 -0.47 7.91
N SER A 136 -4.00 0.02 9.14
CA SER A 136 -3.37 1.32 9.42
C SER A 136 -1.84 1.28 9.35
N ILE A 137 -1.30 0.61 8.36
CA ILE A 137 0.14 0.48 8.14
C ILE A 137 0.50 0.88 6.71
N VAL A 138 1.58 1.63 6.59
CA VAL A 138 2.13 2.10 5.32
C VAL A 138 3.61 1.75 5.30
N PHE A 139 4.14 1.39 4.15
CA PHE A 139 5.55 1.14 3.94
C PHE A 139 6.10 2.14 2.93
N ASP A 140 7.02 2.97 3.36
CA ASP A 140 7.80 3.85 2.51
C ASP A 140 8.84 3.02 1.76
N TYR A 141 8.63 2.88 0.45
CA TYR A 141 9.48 2.06 -0.40
C TYR A 141 10.85 2.69 -0.61
N ASN A 142 10.91 4.01 -0.77
CA ASN A 142 12.14 4.76 -1.03
C ASN A 142 13.10 4.71 0.17
N ASN A 143 12.55 4.83 1.40
CA ASN A 143 13.33 4.87 2.63
C ASN A 143 13.41 3.51 3.36
N ILE A 144 12.70 2.49 2.85
CA ILE A 144 12.61 1.15 3.45
C ILE A 144 12.15 1.25 4.91
N GLU A 145 11.00 1.90 5.15
CA GLU A 145 10.52 2.20 6.49
C GLU A 145 9.01 1.94 6.63
N PHE A 146 8.58 1.48 7.81
CA PHE A 146 7.16 1.45 8.16
C PHE A 146 6.74 2.76 8.78
N LEU A 147 5.70 3.38 8.25
CA LEU A 147 5.07 4.57 8.79
C LEU A 147 3.90 4.18 9.70
N ASN A 148 3.73 4.90 10.81
CA ASN A 148 2.60 4.72 11.75
C ASN A 148 2.43 3.30 12.30
N TYR A 149 3.54 2.63 12.58
CA TYR A 149 3.56 1.23 13.03
C TYR A 149 2.82 0.97 14.34
N GLU A 150 2.72 1.94 15.25
CA GLU A 150 2.25 1.71 16.62
C GLU A 150 0.80 1.23 16.70
N ARG A 151 -0.12 1.80 15.91
CA ARG A 151 -1.53 1.38 15.87
C ARG A 151 -1.67 -0.04 15.36
N PHE A 152 -0.97 -0.35 14.29
CA PHE A 152 -0.92 -1.69 13.72
C PHE A 152 -0.25 -2.69 14.67
N ALA A 153 0.82 -2.30 15.37
CA ALA A 153 1.49 -3.14 16.36
C ALA A 153 0.57 -3.50 17.53
N ARG A 154 -0.28 -2.57 17.99
CA ARG A 154 -1.31 -2.87 19.01
C ARG A 154 -2.29 -3.94 18.51
N PHE A 155 -2.81 -3.79 17.28
CA PHE A 155 -3.65 -4.83 16.68
C PHE A 155 -2.94 -6.20 16.67
N LEU A 156 -1.68 -6.27 16.23
CA LEU A 156 -0.93 -7.53 16.19
C LEU A 156 -0.77 -8.16 17.57
N LYS A 157 -0.59 -7.34 18.61
CA LYS A 157 -0.41 -7.79 19.98
C LYS A 157 -1.73 -8.21 20.62
N ASP A 158 -2.73 -7.34 20.56
CA ASP A 158 -3.96 -7.45 21.35
C ASP A 158 -5.06 -8.22 20.59
N LYS A 159 -4.89 -8.40 19.27
CA LYS A 159 -5.87 -9.04 18.37
C LYS A 159 -7.26 -8.38 18.40
N THR A 160 -7.29 -7.08 18.71
CA THR A 160 -8.51 -6.29 18.80
C THR A 160 -8.64 -5.41 17.58
N MET A 161 -9.77 -5.50 16.89
CA MET A 161 -10.10 -4.63 15.76
C MET A 161 -10.80 -3.38 16.25
N ASP A 162 -10.21 -2.22 15.94
CA ASP A 162 -10.77 -0.90 16.25
C ASP A 162 -11.05 -0.15 14.95
N VAL A 163 -12.16 0.60 14.92
CA VAL A 163 -12.50 1.48 13.81
C VAL A 163 -11.63 2.74 13.88
N VAL A 164 -10.93 3.04 12.78
CA VAL A 164 -10.11 4.25 12.62
C VAL A 164 -10.90 5.35 11.92
N PHE A 165 -11.56 5.00 10.82
CA PHE A 165 -12.37 5.93 10.04
C PHE A 165 -13.66 5.28 9.58
N SER A 166 -14.78 5.64 10.22
CA SER A 166 -16.10 5.03 10.01
C SER A 166 -16.84 5.55 8.77
N ARG A 167 -16.41 6.66 8.15
CA ARG A 167 -17.08 7.24 6.97
C ARG A 167 -16.49 6.72 5.67
N ASN A 168 -16.41 5.41 5.52
CA ASN A 168 -15.96 4.81 4.27
C ASN A 168 -17.08 4.79 3.23
N VAL A 169 -16.74 4.49 1.97
CA VAL A 169 -17.68 4.51 0.83
C VAL A 169 -18.80 3.49 1.02
N ASP A 170 -18.45 2.33 1.59
CA ASP A 170 -19.37 1.23 1.81
C ASP A 170 -18.93 0.44 3.07
N ASP A 171 -19.66 0.64 4.16
CA ASP A 171 -19.37 -0.01 5.44
C ASP A 171 -19.55 -1.55 5.35
N VAL A 172 -20.46 -2.03 4.51
CA VAL A 172 -20.70 -3.46 4.32
C VAL A 172 -19.52 -4.09 3.59
N CYS A 173 -19.04 -3.48 2.51
CA CYS A 173 -17.84 -3.95 1.81
C CYS A 173 -16.61 -3.94 2.71
N CYS A 174 -16.47 -2.94 3.58
CA CYS A 174 -15.37 -2.90 4.55
C CYS A 174 -15.43 -4.06 5.54
N ILE A 175 -16.61 -4.41 6.04
CA ILE A 175 -16.79 -5.53 6.97
C ILE A 175 -16.56 -6.86 6.25
N VAL A 176 -17.15 -7.06 5.08
CA VAL A 176 -17.01 -8.33 4.32
C VAL A 176 -15.56 -8.57 3.93
N SER A 177 -14.82 -7.56 3.48
CA SER A 177 -13.41 -7.70 3.13
C SER A 177 -12.49 -8.01 4.32
N THR A 178 -12.98 -7.92 5.56
CA THR A 178 -12.23 -8.32 6.75
C THR A 178 -12.40 -9.80 7.10
N LEU A 179 -13.46 -10.44 6.62
CA LEU A 179 -13.78 -11.84 6.91
C LEU A 179 -13.13 -12.81 5.92
N ASN A 180 -12.58 -12.30 4.83
CA ASN A 180 -11.84 -13.04 3.81
C ASN A 180 -10.34 -12.84 3.95
#